data_72a09e06b5b4c8e8ed266202b946aef2
#
_entry.id   72a09e06b5b4c8e8ed266202b946aef2
#
_cell.length_a   1.000
_cell.length_b   1.000
_cell.length_c   1.000
_cell.angle_alpha   90.00
_cell.angle_beta   90.00
_cell.angle_gamma   90.00
#
_symmetry.space_group_name_H-M   'P 1'
#
loop_
_entity.id
_entity.type
_entity.pdbx_description
1 polymer ?
#
loop_
_entity_poly.entity_id
_entity_poly.type
_entity_poly.pdbx_seq_one_letter_code
_entity_poly.pdbx_strand_id
1 'polypeptide(L)'
;MASFKKLPLLPWIGAALLCLVSAQVPAQPGPRPNAPAVYQYPVTAPDVDPGVDHGNNADLPEEYQKQLVFYRSQQPPGTIIIDTQERHLYLIQDSTHALRYGIGVGRDGFTWQGLLQISRKAEWPDWHPPPEMIERQPYLPRFMAGGPGNPLGARAMYLGNTVYRIHGTNAPETIGQAVSSGCFRLVNDDVIDLYSRVQVGTHVIVRQD
;
A
#
# COMPACT_ATOMS: atom_id res chain seq x y z
N MET A 1 88.21 8.31 10.86
CA MET A 1 87.75 8.18 9.47
C MET A 1 87.22 6.78 9.27
N ALA A 2 85.89 6.55 9.39
CA ALA A 2 85.27 5.24 9.25
C ALA A 2 84.35 5.26 8.03
N SER A 3 84.74 4.41 7.04
CA SER A 3 84.05 4.32 5.76
C SER A 3 82.84 3.38 5.88
N PHE A 4 81.59 3.88 5.68
CA PHE A 4 80.43 3.06 5.61
C PHE A 4 80.20 2.55 4.17
N LYS A 5 80.23 1.22 4.04
CA LYS A 5 79.87 0.51 2.81
C LYS A 5 78.33 0.45 2.70
N LYS A 6 77.79 0.92 1.56
CA LYS A 6 76.37 0.78 1.18
C LYS A 6 76.06 -0.65 0.79
N LEU A 7 75.02 -1.26 1.39
CA LEU A 7 74.40 -2.51 0.91
C LEU A 7 73.32 -2.19 -0.15
N PRO A 8 73.18 -3.03 -1.17
CA PRO A 8 72.15 -2.88 -2.17
C PRO A 8 70.77 -3.43 -1.67
N LEU A 9 69.69 -2.69 -1.92
CA LEU A 9 68.35 -3.08 -1.72
C LEU A 9 67.91 -4.06 -2.81
N LEU A 10 67.43 -5.25 -2.42
CA LEU A 10 66.72 -6.17 -3.30
C LEU A 10 65.21 -5.74 -3.40
N PRO A 11 64.61 -5.83 -4.59
CA PRO A 11 63.16 -5.60 -4.72
C PRO A 11 62.38 -6.84 -4.30
N TRP A 12 61.44 -6.64 -3.39
CA TRP A 12 60.44 -7.64 -3.03
C TRP A 12 59.37 -7.70 -4.12
N ILE A 13 59.28 -8.82 -4.82
CA ILE A 13 58.17 -9.14 -5.71
C ILE A 13 57.10 -9.77 -4.85
N GLY A 14 56.11 -8.96 -4.45
CA GLY A 14 54.89 -9.41 -3.77
C GLY A 14 53.92 -10.05 -4.77
N ALA A 15 53.84 -11.37 -4.78
CA ALA A 15 52.76 -12.06 -5.49
C ALA A 15 51.43 -11.87 -4.72
N ALA A 16 50.54 -11.04 -5.25
CA ALA A 16 49.18 -10.92 -4.73
C ALA A 16 48.35 -12.14 -5.15
N LEU A 17 48.09 -13.02 -4.18
CA LEU A 17 47.17 -14.15 -4.35
C LEU A 17 45.72 -13.62 -4.29
N LEU A 18 45.08 -13.48 -5.44
CA LEU A 18 43.62 -13.15 -5.51
C LEU A 18 42.85 -14.40 -5.07
N CYS A 19 42.38 -14.41 -3.80
CA CYS A 19 41.36 -15.37 -3.35
C CYS A 19 40.01 -14.96 -3.93
N LEU A 20 39.55 -15.63 -4.99
CA LEU A 20 38.18 -15.59 -5.46
C LEU A 20 37.28 -16.30 -4.42
N VAL A 21 36.66 -15.52 -3.55
CA VAL A 21 35.61 -16.01 -2.68
C VAL A 21 34.35 -16.14 -3.53
N SER A 22 34.03 -17.35 -3.98
CA SER A 22 32.75 -17.67 -4.61
C SER A 22 31.67 -17.60 -3.51
N ALA A 23 30.88 -16.53 -3.52
CA ALA A 23 29.68 -16.44 -2.68
C ALA A 23 28.69 -17.51 -3.15
N GLN A 24 28.54 -18.58 -2.38
CA GLN A 24 27.48 -19.56 -2.57
C GLN A 24 26.16 -18.91 -2.16
N VAL A 25 25.31 -18.64 -3.15
CA VAL A 25 23.90 -18.26 -2.92
C VAL A 25 23.23 -19.48 -2.29
N PRO A 26 22.62 -19.36 -1.09
CA PRO A 26 21.89 -20.48 -0.49
C PRO A 26 20.75 -20.89 -1.42
N ALA A 27 20.63 -22.20 -1.69
CA ALA A 27 19.56 -22.77 -2.48
C ALA A 27 18.21 -22.46 -1.82
N GLN A 28 17.31 -21.89 -2.57
CA GLN A 28 15.92 -21.65 -2.10
C GLN A 28 15.25 -23.03 -1.88
N PRO A 29 14.48 -23.22 -0.79
CA PRO A 29 13.73 -24.43 -0.59
C PRO A 29 12.72 -24.60 -1.73
N GLY A 30 12.76 -25.77 -2.38
CA GLY A 30 11.84 -26.11 -3.46
C GLY A 30 10.37 -26.08 -3.01
N PRO A 31 9.41 -26.01 -3.95
CA PRO A 31 8.00 -25.96 -3.65
C PRO A 31 7.56 -27.18 -2.85
N ARG A 32 6.81 -26.97 -1.76
CA ARG A 32 6.26 -28.05 -0.95
C ARG A 32 5.22 -28.82 -1.76
N PRO A 33 5.28 -30.16 -1.84
CA PRO A 33 4.23 -30.95 -2.45
C PRO A 33 2.93 -30.73 -1.64
N ASN A 34 1.85 -30.32 -2.30
CA ASN A 34 0.52 -29.93 -1.78
C ASN A 34 0.33 -28.47 -1.34
N ALA A 35 1.20 -27.54 -1.71
CA ALA A 35 0.80 -26.14 -1.69
C ALA A 35 -0.21 -25.89 -2.82
N PRO A 36 -1.34 -25.18 -2.56
CA PRO A 36 -2.24 -24.75 -3.63
C PRO A 36 -1.42 -23.95 -4.64
N ALA A 37 -1.72 -24.11 -5.93
CA ALA A 37 -0.99 -23.43 -7.00
C ALA A 37 -0.96 -21.92 -6.70
N VAL A 38 0.20 -21.43 -6.26
CA VAL A 38 0.42 -20.00 -6.13
C VAL A 38 0.59 -19.49 -7.54
N TYR A 39 -0.37 -18.70 -8.00
CA TYR A 39 -0.26 -17.99 -9.26
C TYR A 39 0.94 -17.03 -9.12
N GLN A 40 2.08 -17.43 -9.65
CA GLN A 40 3.28 -16.58 -9.69
C GLN A 40 3.10 -15.59 -10.83
N TYR A 41 2.67 -14.37 -10.50
CA TYR A 41 2.81 -13.26 -11.44
C TYR A 41 4.31 -12.97 -11.63
N PRO A 42 4.79 -12.80 -12.87
CA PRO A 42 6.18 -12.43 -13.11
C PRO A 42 6.46 -11.04 -12.49
N VAL A 43 7.45 -10.97 -11.61
CA VAL A 43 7.86 -9.78 -10.82
C VAL A 43 8.46 -8.66 -11.71
N THR A 44 8.38 -8.73 -13.03
CA THR A 44 9.06 -7.82 -13.96
C THR A 44 8.15 -6.99 -14.86
N ALA A 45 6.83 -7.01 -14.64
CA ALA A 45 5.95 -6.07 -15.32
C ALA A 45 5.75 -4.82 -14.45
N PRO A 46 5.77 -3.60 -15.02
CA PRO A 46 5.20 -2.45 -14.32
C PRO A 46 3.78 -2.82 -13.89
N ASP A 47 3.30 -2.30 -12.75
CA ASP A 47 2.03 -2.61 -12.09
C ASP A 47 0.75 -2.49 -12.96
N VAL A 48 0.87 -2.56 -14.26
CA VAL A 48 -0.21 -2.42 -15.24
C VAL A 48 -0.42 -3.75 -15.93
N ASP A 49 -1.45 -4.49 -15.52
CA ASP A 49 -2.03 -5.57 -16.31
C ASP A 49 -2.83 -4.94 -17.47
N PRO A 50 -2.46 -5.12 -18.76
CA PRO A 50 -3.08 -4.44 -19.89
C PRO A 50 -4.52 -4.90 -20.20
N GLY A 51 -5.17 -5.66 -19.34
CA GLY A 51 -6.52 -6.22 -19.58
C GLY A 51 -7.52 -6.00 -18.45
N VAL A 52 -7.14 -5.36 -17.35
CA VAL A 52 -8.03 -5.10 -16.22
C VAL A 52 -8.26 -3.60 -16.09
N ASP A 53 -9.51 -3.19 -16.10
CA ASP A 53 -9.89 -1.83 -15.74
C ASP A 53 -9.55 -1.62 -14.24
N HIS A 54 -8.43 -0.93 -14.00
CA HIS A 54 -7.95 -0.63 -12.66
C HIS A 54 -8.72 0.53 -12.01
N GLY A 55 -9.73 1.06 -12.71
CA GLY A 55 -10.46 2.25 -12.30
C GLY A 55 -9.55 3.47 -12.27
N ASN A 56 -9.49 4.17 -13.38
CA ASN A 56 -8.75 5.41 -13.50
C ASN A 56 -9.48 6.52 -12.74
N ASN A 57 -8.74 7.39 -12.06
CA ASN A 57 -9.30 8.58 -11.42
C ASN A 57 -10.08 9.46 -12.43
N ALA A 58 -9.64 9.54 -13.68
CA ALA A 58 -10.30 10.32 -14.73
C ALA A 58 -11.70 9.78 -15.12
N ASP A 59 -12.02 8.53 -14.80
CA ASP A 59 -13.32 7.91 -15.12
C ASP A 59 -14.36 8.18 -14.00
N LEU A 60 -13.92 8.75 -12.86
CA LEU A 60 -14.82 9.14 -11.78
C LEU A 60 -15.61 10.41 -12.14
N PRO A 61 -16.83 10.59 -11.59
CA PRO A 61 -17.48 11.90 -11.56
C PRO A 61 -16.53 12.97 -11.02
N GLU A 62 -16.57 14.18 -11.59
CA GLU A 62 -15.63 15.27 -11.28
C GLU A 62 -15.53 15.56 -9.77
N GLU A 63 -16.66 15.45 -9.06
CA GLU A 63 -16.72 15.64 -7.61
C GLU A 63 -15.87 14.64 -6.82
N TYR A 64 -15.64 13.42 -7.36
CA TYR A 64 -14.83 12.36 -6.73
C TYR A 64 -13.42 12.24 -7.31
N GLN A 65 -13.07 13.04 -8.31
CA GLN A 65 -11.71 13.05 -8.84
C GLN A 65 -10.74 13.65 -7.83
N LYS A 66 -9.50 13.16 -7.84
CA LYS A 66 -8.42 13.71 -7.03
C LYS A 66 -8.14 15.16 -7.38
N GLN A 67 -8.18 16.05 -6.39
CA GLN A 67 -7.97 17.49 -6.57
C GLN A 67 -7.24 18.09 -5.38
N LEU A 68 -6.38 19.10 -5.65
CA LEU A 68 -5.90 20.00 -4.61
C LEU A 68 -7.02 20.99 -4.29
N VAL A 69 -7.46 21.05 -3.04
CA VAL A 69 -8.58 21.90 -2.62
C VAL A 69 -8.17 22.84 -1.48
N PHE A 70 -8.87 23.97 -1.40
CA PHE A 70 -8.78 24.84 -0.22
C PHE A 70 -9.47 24.12 0.95
N TYR A 71 -8.70 23.85 2.00
CA TYR A 71 -9.17 23.12 3.18
C TYR A 71 -8.42 23.63 4.43
N ARG A 72 -9.10 24.42 5.26
CA ARG A 72 -8.51 24.92 6.51
C ARG A 72 -8.43 23.82 7.55
N SER A 73 -7.24 23.57 8.05
CA SER A 73 -7.00 22.56 9.07
C SER A 73 -5.96 23.00 10.09
N GLN A 74 -6.16 22.62 11.34
CA GLN A 74 -5.15 22.71 12.40
C GLN A 74 -4.32 21.42 12.54
N GLN A 75 -4.63 20.41 11.76
CA GLN A 75 -3.90 19.15 11.75
C GLN A 75 -2.56 19.33 11.02
N PRO A 76 -1.48 18.70 11.49
CA PRO A 76 -0.18 18.77 10.82
C PRO A 76 -0.24 18.18 9.40
N PRO A 77 0.60 18.68 8.47
CA PRO A 77 0.76 18.08 7.15
C PRO A 77 1.03 16.57 7.24
N GLY A 78 0.48 15.82 6.29
CA GLY A 78 0.53 14.37 6.26
C GLY A 78 -0.60 13.66 7.03
N THR A 79 -1.41 14.39 7.82
CA THR A 79 -2.60 13.82 8.46
C THR A 79 -3.67 13.52 7.40
N ILE A 80 -4.33 12.37 7.54
CA ILE A 80 -5.51 12.00 6.76
C ILE A 80 -6.77 12.37 7.56
N ILE A 81 -7.71 13.08 6.91
CA ILE A 81 -9.06 13.31 7.43
C ILE A 81 -10.05 12.63 6.47
N ILE A 82 -10.93 11.79 6.99
CA ILE A 82 -11.98 11.12 6.24
C ILE A 82 -13.33 11.67 6.68
N ASP A 83 -14.04 12.26 5.74
CA ASP A 83 -15.42 12.69 5.89
C ASP A 83 -16.33 11.65 5.24
N THR A 84 -17.08 10.93 6.06
CA THR A 84 -17.91 9.82 5.56
C THR A 84 -19.22 10.31 4.96
N GLN A 85 -19.71 11.49 5.33
CA GLN A 85 -20.92 12.08 4.75
C GLN A 85 -20.63 12.64 3.36
N GLU A 86 -19.54 13.38 3.23
CA GLU A 86 -19.08 13.92 1.94
C GLU A 86 -18.49 12.84 1.03
N ARG A 87 -18.13 11.67 1.60
CA ARG A 87 -17.43 10.58 0.87
C ARG A 87 -16.13 11.03 0.27
N HIS A 88 -15.37 11.78 1.06
CA HIS A 88 -14.06 12.30 0.69
C HIS A 88 -13.00 11.94 1.73
N LEU A 89 -11.79 11.74 1.25
CA LEU A 89 -10.57 11.64 2.03
C LEU A 89 -9.69 12.85 1.72
N TYR A 90 -9.21 13.52 2.74
CA TYR A 90 -8.34 14.69 2.64
C TYR A 90 -6.96 14.36 3.22
N LEU A 91 -5.92 14.45 2.41
CA LEU A 91 -4.53 14.41 2.87
C LEU A 91 -4.04 15.85 3.05
N ILE A 92 -3.85 16.25 4.30
CA ILE A 92 -3.44 17.63 4.66
C ILE A 92 -2.06 17.92 4.08
N GLN A 93 -1.96 19.00 3.30
CA GLN A 93 -0.71 19.47 2.71
C GLN A 93 -0.09 20.61 3.55
N ASP A 94 -0.95 21.55 3.98
CA ASP A 94 -0.60 22.66 4.85
C ASP A 94 -1.84 23.13 5.64
N SER A 95 -1.77 24.29 6.31
CA SER A 95 -2.88 24.83 7.11
C SER A 95 -4.12 25.24 6.30
N THR A 96 -4.00 25.33 4.98
CA THR A 96 -5.04 25.86 4.07
C THR A 96 -5.36 24.96 2.89
N HIS A 97 -4.57 23.91 2.64
CA HIS A 97 -4.76 23.02 1.49
C HIS A 97 -4.72 21.55 1.87
N ALA A 98 -5.51 20.78 1.18
CA ALA A 98 -5.49 19.32 1.22
C ALA A 98 -5.62 18.74 -0.18
N LEU A 99 -5.02 17.56 -0.38
CA LEU A 99 -5.30 16.74 -1.54
C LEU A 99 -6.55 15.91 -1.22
N ARG A 100 -7.62 16.13 -1.97
CA ARG A 100 -8.90 15.45 -1.81
C ARG A 100 -9.00 14.26 -2.75
N TYR A 101 -9.49 13.13 -2.24
CA TYR A 101 -9.79 11.91 -2.99
C TYR A 101 -11.25 11.53 -2.78
N GLY A 102 -11.93 11.07 -3.82
CA GLY A 102 -13.24 10.45 -3.70
C GLY A 102 -13.14 9.04 -3.11
N ILE A 103 -14.04 8.68 -2.22
CA ILE A 103 -14.03 7.39 -1.55
C ILE A 103 -15.39 6.70 -1.52
N GLY A 104 -15.38 5.36 -1.50
CA GLY A 104 -16.51 4.57 -1.06
C GLY A 104 -16.42 4.33 0.45
N VAL A 105 -17.54 4.37 1.15
CA VAL A 105 -17.61 4.30 2.62
C VAL A 105 -18.48 3.14 3.12
N GLY A 106 -18.53 2.94 4.43
CA GLY A 106 -19.43 1.98 5.08
C GLY A 106 -20.90 2.31 4.84
N ARG A 107 -21.69 1.27 4.52
CA ARG A 107 -23.16 1.39 4.47
C ARG A 107 -23.74 1.61 5.88
N ASP A 108 -25.00 1.96 5.96
CA ASP A 108 -25.71 2.14 7.23
C ASP A 108 -25.48 0.97 8.20
N GLY A 109 -25.20 1.29 9.46
CA GLY A 109 -24.84 0.34 10.51
C GLY A 109 -23.37 -0.12 10.50
N PHE A 110 -22.55 0.35 9.53
CA PHE A 110 -21.10 0.09 9.45
C PHE A 110 -20.28 1.38 9.42
N THR A 111 -20.90 2.51 9.77
CA THR A 111 -20.20 3.79 9.93
C THR A 111 -19.56 3.87 11.31
N TRP A 112 -18.42 4.52 11.38
CA TRP A 112 -17.69 4.76 12.61
C TRP A 112 -16.92 6.08 12.52
N GLN A 113 -16.50 6.61 13.67
CA GLN A 113 -15.68 7.81 13.79
C GLN A 113 -14.59 7.63 14.83
N GLY A 114 -13.51 8.37 14.73
CA GLY A 114 -12.41 8.32 15.68
C GLY A 114 -11.06 8.68 15.10
N LEU A 115 -10.03 8.56 15.95
CA LEU A 115 -8.63 8.79 15.62
C LEU A 115 -7.90 7.45 15.65
N LEU A 116 -7.32 7.08 14.53
CA LEU A 116 -6.45 5.91 14.38
C LEU A 116 -5.12 6.31 13.73
N GLN A 117 -4.24 5.34 13.55
CA GLN A 117 -3.00 5.49 12.79
C GLN A 117 -2.88 4.33 11.79
N ILE A 118 -2.18 4.59 10.69
CA ILE A 118 -1.78 3.51 9.79
C ILE A 118 -0.81 2.60 10.55
N SER A 119 -1.21 1.37 10.80
CA SER A 119 -0.40 0.37 11.53
C SER A 119 0.43 -0.51 10.61
N ARG A 120 -0.04 -0.71 9.36
CA ARG A 120 0.63 -1.53 8.35
C ARG A 120 0.22 -1.08 6.94
N LYS A 121 1.12 -1.25 5.99
CA LYS A 121 0.90 -1.03 4.57
C LYS A 121 1.18 -2.33 3.81
N ALA A 122 0.44 -2.58 2.73
CA ALA A 122 0.64 -3.74 1.87
C ALA A 122 0.32 -3.41 0.42
N GLU A 123 1.10 -3.98 -0.50
CA GLU A 123 0.88 -3.95 -1.94
C GLU A 123 0.20 -5.25 -2.36
N TRP A 124 -0.81 -5.16 -3.22
CA TRP A 124 -1.60 -6.29 -3.68
C TRP A 124 -1.90 -7.31 -2.56
N PRO A 125 -2.57 -6.87 -1.46
CA PRO A 125 -2.76 -7.69 -0.28
C PRO A 125 -3.69 -8.88 -0.55
N ASP A 126 -3.42 -10.00 0.08
CA ASP A 126 -4.38 -11.10 0.17
C ASP A 126 -5.62 -10.66 0.96
N TRP A 127 -6.77 -11.15 0.55
CA TRP A 127 -8.03 -10.89 1.21
C TRP A 127 -8.57 -12.12 1.94
N HIS A 128 -8.84 -11.93 3.21
CA HIS A 128 -9.56 -12.88 4.06
C HIS A 128 -10.84 -12.17 4.54
N PRO A 129 -12.02 -12.61 4.09
CA PRO A 129 -13.26 -12.06 4.60
C PRO A 129 -13.36 -12.21 6.12
N PRO A 130 -13.78 -11.16 6.85
CA PRO A 130 -14.07 -11.29 8.28
C PRO A 130 -15.13 -12.36 8.55
N PRO A 131 -15.07 -13.07 9.71
CA PRO A 131 -16.05 -14.11 10.06
C PRO A 131 -17.50 -13.63 9.92
N GLU A 132 -17.81 -12.44 10.41
CA GLU A 132 -19.15 -11.85 10.34
C GLU A 132 -19.62 -11.58 8.90
N MET A 133 -18.69 -11.34 7.98
CA MET A 133 -19.02 -11.21 6.55
C MET A 133 -19.36 -12.58 5.96
N ILE A 134 -18.65 -13.62 6.34
CA ILE A 134 -18.91 -15.00 5.93
C ILE A 134 -20.28 -15.47 6.46
N GLU A 135 -20.63 -15.11 7.70
CA GLU A 135 -21.96 -15.43 8.27
C GLU A 135 -23.09 -14.79 7.44
N ARG A 136 -22.92 -13.54 7.03
CA ARG A 136 -23.91 -12.86 6.17
C ARG A 136 -23.91 -13.33 4.72
N GLN A 137 -22.77 -13.83 4.23
CA GLN A 137 -22.57 -14.24 2.84
C GLN A 137 -21.75 -15.55 2.79
N PRO A 138 -22.35 -16.71 3.10
CA PRO A 138 -21.64 -17.99 3.23
C PRO A 138 -20.97 -18.49 1.95
N TYR A 139 -21.35 -17.96 0.79
CA TYR A 139 -20.82 -18.29 -0.53
C TYR A 139 -19.48 -17.59 -0.84
N LEU A 140 -19.05 -16.62 -0.03
CA LEU A 140 -17.77 -15.94 -0.25
C LEU A 140 -16.59 -16.91 -0.07
N PRO A 141 -15.53 -16.77 -0.88
CA PRO A 141 -14.31 -17.54 -0.68
C PRO A 141 -13.70 -17.20 0.68
N ARG A 142 -13.06 -18.17 1.32
CA ARG A 142 -12.38 -17.98 2.61
C ARG A 142 -11.04 -17.26 2.47
N PHE A 143 -10.51 -17.23 1.26
CA PHE A 143 -9.26 -16.63 0.87
C PHE A 143 -9.31 -16.18 -0.59
N MET A 144 -8.70 -15.03 -0.89
CA MET A 144 -8.46 -14.56 -2.24
C MET A 144 -7.05 -13.96 -2.30
N ALA A 145 -6.20 -14.48 -3.17
CA ALA A 145 -4.86 -13.96 -3.37
C ALA A 145 -4.88 -12.51 -3.85
N GLY A 146 -3.84 -11.74 -3.55
CA GLY A 146 -3.65 -10.40 -4.08
C GLY A 146 -3.62 -10.40 -5.60
N GLY A 147 -4.15 -9.33 -6.21
CA GLY A 147 -4.22 -9.18 -7.67
C GLY A 147 -5.44 -8.38 -8.11
N PRO A 148 -5.58 -8.12 -9.42
CA PRO A 148 -6.62 -7.24 -9.97
C PRO A 148 -8.06 -7.63 -9.60
N GLY A 149 -8.36 -8.91 -9.50
CA GLY A 149 -9.69 -9.42 -9.09
C GLY A 149 -9.97 -9.33 -7.59
N ASN A 150 -8.99 -8.94 -6.77
CA ASN A 150 -9.13 -8.88 -5.33
C ASN A 150 -9.87 -7.60 -4.88
N PRO A 151 -10.87 -7.69 -3.98
CA PRO A 151 -11.64 -6.52 -3.55
C PRO A 151 -10.84 -5.48 -2.77
N LEU A 152 -9.62 -5.78 -2.31
CA LEU A 152 -8.73 -4.79 -1.66
C LEU A 152 -7.93 -3.97 -2.67
N GLY A 153 -7.94 -4.32 -3.95
CA GLY A 153 -7.23 -3.60 -5.00
C GLY A 153 -5.72 -3.59 -4.83
N ALA A 154 -5.09 -2.58 -5.44
CA ALA A 154 -3.64 -2.50 -5.58
C ALA A 154 -2.89 -2.27 -4.26
N ARG A 155 -3.47 -1.55 -3.30
CA ARG A 155 -2.83 -1.16 -2.03
C ARG A 155 -3.82 -1.22 -0.88
N ALA A 156 -3.30 -1.53 0.33
CA ALA A 156 -4.06 -1.38 1.56
C ALA A 156 -3.22 -0.77 2.68
N MET A 157 -3.84 0.12 3.44
CA MET A 157 -3.34 0.75 4.66
C MET A 157 -4.26 0.35 5.82
N TYR A 158 -3.73 -0.41 6.75
CA TYR A 158 -4.47 -0.96 7.89
C TYR A 158 -4.52 0.07 9.01
N LEU A 159 -5.66 0.22 9.68
CA LEU A 159 -5.90 1.25 10.67
C LEU A 159 -5.88 0.68 12.10
N GLY A 160 -4.85 1.05 12.87
CA GLY A 160 -4.68 0.58 14.24
C GLY A 160 -4.68 -0.94 14.36
N ASN A 161 -5.30 -1.45 15.43
CA ASN A 161 -5.56 -2.88 15.65
C ASN A 161 -7.03 -3.21 15.36
N THR A 162 -7.56 -2.71 14.26
CA THR A 162 -8.96 -2.88 13.84
C THR A 162 -9.06 -3.69 12.56
N VAL A 163 -10.29 -4.00 12.15
CA VAL A 163 -10.59 -4.61 10.86
C VAL A 163 -10.66 -3.57 9.73
N TYR A 164 -10.56 -2.28 10.04
CA TYR A 164 -10.74 -1.20 9.08
C TYR A 164 -9.48 -0.92 8.27
N ARG A 165 -9.68 -0.50 7.02
CA ARG A 165 -8.60 -0.24 6.06
C ARG A 165 -8.99 0.94 5.16
N ILE A 166 -7.97 1.62 4.66
CA ILE A 166 -8.03 2.42 3.44
C ILE A 166 -7.41 1.54 2.35
N HIS A 167 -8.13 1.26 1.25
CA HIS A 167 -7.65 0.31 0.25
C HIS A 167 -8.17 0.63 -1.16
N GLY A 168 -7.58 0.02 -2.16
CA GLY A 168 -8.06 0.07 -3.54
C GLY A 168 -9.37 -0.70 -3.75
N THR A 169 -9.77 -0.89 -4.99
CA THR A 169 -10.97 -1.66 -5.30
C THR A 169 -10.87 -2.32 -6.66
N ASN A 170 -11.58 -3.45 -6.84
CA ASN A 170 -11.89 -4.04 -8.13
C ASN A 170 -13.29 -3.64 -8.64
N ALA A 171 -13.95 -2.68 -7.96
CA ALA A 171 -15.29 -2.19 -8.26
C ALA A 171 -15.30 -0.65 -8.20
N PRO A 172 -14.63 0.05 -9.16
CA PRO A 172 -14.44 1.51 -9.15
C PRO A 172 -15.76 2.28 -9.17
N GLU A 173 -16.83 1.71 -9.71
CA GLU A 173 -18.18 2.28 -9.70
C GLU A 173 -18.77 2.48 -8.30
N THR A 174 -18.14 1.87 -7.28
CA THR A 174 -18.58 2.02 -5.87
C THR A 174 -17.98 3.24 -5.16
N ILE A 175 -17.11 4.01 -5.82
CA ILE A 175 -16.62 5.28 -5.30
C ILE A 175 -17.78 6.29 -5.27
N GLY A 176 -17.88 7.07 -4.21
CA GLY A 176 -19.01 7.94 -3.96
C GLY A 176 -20.24 7.21 -3.38
N GLN A 177 -20.15 5.91 -3.06
CA GLN A 177 -21.26 5.13 -2.51
C GLN A 177 -20.97 4.62 -1.09
N ALA A 178 -22.05 4.35 -0.35
CA ALA A 178 -22.04 3.78 0.99
C ALA A 178 -22.38 2.28 0.93
N VAL A 179 -21.39 1.43 0.58
CA VAL A 179 -21.61 0.00 0.29
C VAL A 179 -20.67 -0.96 1.03
N SER A 180 -19.63 -0.44 1.69
CA SER A 180 -18.64 -1.27 2.37
C SER A 180 -19.09 -1.74 3.76
N SER A 181 -18.29 -2.58 4.39
CA SER A 181 -18.45 -2.97 5.80
C SER A 181 -17.54 -2.15 6.72
N GLY A 182 -17.42 -0.83 6.45
CA GLY A 182 -16.69 0.13 7.28
C GLY A 182 -15.28 0.49 6.80
N CYS A 183 -14.76 -0.16 5.76
CA CYS A 183 -13.52 0.24 5.11
C CYS A 183 -13.73 1.38 4.11
N PHE A 184 -12.65 2.10 3.78
CA PHE A 184 -12.63 3.21 2.83
C PHE A 184 -11.99 2.76 1.53
N ARG A 185 -12.74 2.84 0.43
CA ARG A 185 -12.32 2.39 -0.90
C ARG A 185 -11.89 3.57 -1.75
N LEU A 186 -10.82 3.42 -2.51
CA LEU A 186 -10.39 4.36 -3.55
C LEU A 186 -10.26 3.59 -4.87
N VAL A 187 -10.29 4.28 -6.01
CA VAL A 187 -9.80 3.68 -7.25
C VAL A 187 -8.31 3.36 -7.10
N ASN A 188 -7.82 2.39 -7.88
CA ASN A 188 -6.46 1.90 -7.70
C ASN A 188 -5.40 2.98 -7.94
N ASP A 189 -5.57 3.86 -8.89
CA ASP A 189 -4.65 4.98 -9.14
C ASP A 189 -4.52 5.89 -7.91
N ASP A 190 -5.64 6.21 -7.27
CA ASP A 190 -5.68 7.09 -6.12
C ASP A 190 -5.09 6.45 -4.86
N VAL A 191 -5.36 5.15 -4.64
CA VAL A 191 -4.78 4.46 -3.49
C VAL A 191 -3.27 4.26 -3.66
N ILE A 192 -2.76 4.07 -4.89
CA ILE A 192 -1.33 4.01 -5.18
C ILE A 192 -0.68 5.37 -4.89
N ASP A 193 -1.29 6.46 -5.34
CA ASP A 193 -0.82 7.82 -5.07
C ASP A 193 -0.82 8.12 -3.56
N LEU A 194 -1.92 7.88 -2.86
CA LEU A 194 -2.02 8.08 -1.41
C LEU A 194 -1.00 7.23 -0.65
N TYR A 195 -0.88 5.95 -1.02
CA TYR A 195 0.07 5.02 -0.42
C TYR A 195 1.52 5.52 -0.52
N SER A 196 1.91 6.14 -1.63
CA SER A 196 3.25 6.67 -1.82
C SER A 196 3.55 7.88 -0.91
N ARG A 197 2.52 8.63 -0.50
CA ARG A 197 2.64 9.88 0.28
C ARG A 197 2.60 9.70 1.78
N VAL A 198 2.10 8.55 2.27
CA VAL A 198 1.89 8.29 3.71
C VAL A 198 2.75 7.13 4.20
N GLN A 199 2.93 7.03 5.51
CA GLN A 199 3.76 6.00 6.13
C GLN A 199 3.05 5.37 7.34
N VAL A 200 3.60 4.27 7.85
CA VAL A 200 3.17 3.69 9.13
C VAL A 200 3.33 4.75 10.22
N GLY A 201 2.32 4.91 11.06
CA GLY A 201 2.23 5.99 12.06
C GLY A 201 1.46 7.22 11.59
N THR A 202 1.15 7.38 10.28
CA THR A 202 0.29 8.46 9.80
C THR A 202 -1.05 8.48 10.54
N HIS A 203 -1.44 9.65 11.08
CA HIS A 203 -2.72 9.85 11.75
C HIS A 203 -3.88 9.86 10.75
N VAL A 204 -4.96 9.19 11.14
CA VAL A 204 -6.20 9.08 10.37
C VAL A 204 -7.37 9.47 11.27
N ILE A 205 -8.01 10.59 10.96
CA ILE A 205 -9.18 11.11 11.66
C ILE A 205 -10.40 10.78 10.80
N VAL A 206 -11.34 10.03 11.35
CA VAL A 206 -12.63 9.71 10.69
C VAL A 206 -13.73 10.47 11.39
N ARG A 207 -14.53 11.19 10.62
CA ARG A 207 -15.66 12.00 11.12
C ARG A 207 -16.92 11.75 10.30
N GLN A 208 -18.06 12.19 10.86
CA GLN A 208 -19.40 12.03 10.31
C GLN A 208 -20.20 13.36 10.40
N ASP A 209 -19.52 14.48 10.26
CA ASP A 209 -20.07 15.84 10.37
C ASP A 209 -20.18 16.53 9.01
#